data_e4b99db766857c67937ada17e3d2b975
#
_entry.id   e4b99db766857c67937ada17e3d2b975
#
_cell.length_a   1.000
_cell.length_b   1.000
_cell.length_c   1.000
_cell.angle_alpha   90.00
_cell.angle_beta   90.00
_cell.angle_gamma   90.00
#
_symmetry.space_group_name_H-M   'P 1'
#
loop_
_entity.id
_entity.type
_entity.pdbx_description
1 polymer ?
#
loop_
_entity_poly.entity_id
_entity_poly.type
_entity_poly.pdbx_seq_one_letter_code
_entity_poly.pdbx_strand_id
1 'polypeptide(L)'
;MQFLNGLPPHDLTYNDVFMVPSMNNVSSRFDVDLSTPDAIGTTVPVVVANMTAVAGRRMAETIARRGGLAVLPQDIPLDIIESVTRFVKSCDPFHETPITLEPTDTVGNAPVSYTH
;
A
#
# COMPACT_ATOMS: atom_id res chain seq x y z
N MET A 1 9.22 18.05 11.74
CA MET A 1 8.05 18.80 12.25
C MET A 1 8.53 19.71 13.36
N GLN A 2 8.04 20.94 13.41
CA GLN A 2 8.42 21.96 14.42
C GLN A 2 7.21 22.23 15.31
N PHE A 3 7.37 22.16 16.61
CA PHE A 3 6.29 22.43 17.56
C PHE A 3 6.46 23.83 18.13
N LEU A 4 5.45 24.69 18.01
CA LEU A 4 5.50 26.06 18.49
C LEU A 4 5.40 26.15 20.02
N ASN A 5 4.64 25.24 20.64
CA ASN A 5 4.34 25.27 22.06
C ASN A 5 4.82 24.00 22.80
N GLY A 6 5.86 23.33 22.29
CA GLY A 6 6.31 22.03 22.81
C GLY A 6 5.48 20.86 22.28
N LEU A 7 5.85 19.64 22.68
CA LEU A 7 5.14 18.41 22.29
C LEU A 7 3.72 18.43 22.87
N PRO A 8 2.67 18.28 22.05
CA PRO A 8 1.31 18.19 22.55
C PRO A 8 1.10 16.89 23.32
N PRO A 9 0.21 16.86 24.32
CA PRO A 9 -0.11 15.68 25.10
C PRO A 9 -1.10 14.71 24.40
N HIS A 10 -1.46 15.00 23.15
CA HIS A 10 -2.42 14.25 22.36
C HIS A 10 -1.91 14.09 20.92
N ASP A 11 -2.50 13.14 20.18
CA ASP A 11 -2.20 12.96 18.77
C ASP A 11 -2.72 14.12 17.94
N LEU A 12 -1.93 14.51 16.92
CA LEU A 12 -2.24 15.64 16.07
C LEU A 12 -3.26 15.26 15.00
N THR A 13 -4.15 16.20 14.70
CA THR A 13 -5.05 16.15 13.54
C THR A 13 -4.61 17.14 12.47
N TYR A 14 -5.25 17.14 11.31
CA TYR A 14 -4.97 18.12 10.26
C TYR A 14 -5.27 19.56 10.68
N ASN A 15 -6.14 19.77 11.68
CA ASN A 15 -6.44 21.09 12.22
C ASN A 15 -5.33 21.65 13.12
N ASP A 16 -4.44 20.78 13.57
CA ASP A 16 -3.36 21.14 14.50
C ASP A 16 -2.04 21.44 13.77
N VAL A 17 -2.01 21.24 12.44
CA VAL A 17 -0.80 21.39 11.64
C VAL A 17 -1.02 22.29 10.43
N PHE A 18 0.00 23.01 10.03
CA PHE A 18 0.01 23.80 8.81
C PHE A 18 1.41 23.83 8.19
N MET A 19 1.46 24.05 6.88
CA MET A 19 2.72 24.17 6.16
C MET A 19 3.23 25.59 6.25
N VAL A 20 4.46 25.73 6.70
CA VAL A 20 5.17 27.03 6.66
C VAL A 20 5.85 27.14 5.29
N PRO A 21 5.56 28.19 4.51
CA PRO A 21 6.24 28.41 3.24
C PRO A 21 7.75 28.52 3.45
N SER A 22 8.52 27.84 2.62
CA SER A 22 9.98 27.89 2.63
C SER A 22 10.54 27.83 1.22
N MET A 23 11.72 28.41 1.04
CA MET A 23 12.46 28.25 -0.20
C MET A 23 13.20 26.89 -0.17
N ASN A 24 13.18 26.20 -1.30
CA ASN A 24 13.96 24.99 -1.53
C ASN A 24 14.64 25.06 -2.91
N ASN A 25 15.60 24.19 -3.14
CA ASN A 25 16.34 24.07 -4.40
C ASN A 25 15.85 22.90 -5.25
N VAL A 26 14.65 22.38 -4.98
CA VAL A 26 14.07 21.30 -5.76
C VAL A 26 13.64 21.84 -7.12
N SER A 27 14.25 21.36 -8.18
CA SER A 27 13.98 21.80 -9.56
C SER A 27 12.91 20.93 -10.23
N SER A 28 12.74 19.70 -9.78
CA SER A 28 11.75 18.77 -10.31
C SER A 28 10.98 18.07 -9.17
N ARG A 29 9.68 17.86 -9.36
CA ARG A 29 8.89 17.05 -8.43
C ARG A 29 9.40 15.60 -8.30
N PHE A 30 10.16 15.12 -9.27
CA PHE A 30 10.75 13.78 -9.25
C PHE A 30 12.00 13.68 -8.38
N ASP A 31 12.55 14.83 -7.95
CA ASP A 31 13.70 14.86 -7.05
C ASP A 31 13.27 14.79 -5.56
N VAL A 32 11.96 14.74 -5.31
CA VAL A 32 11.42 14.65 -3.95
C VAL A 32 11.41 13.20 -3.49
N ASP A 33 12.14 12.92 -2.43
CA ASP A 33 12.10 11.61 -1.75
C ASP A 33 10.80 11.51 -0.92
N LEU A 34 9.95 10.56 -1.27
CA LEU A 34 8.68 10.26 -0.59
C LEU A 34 8.77 9.07 0.35
N SER A 35 9.95 8.48 0.52
CA SER A 35 10.14 7.35 1.43
C SER A 35 9.80 7.73 2.86
N THR A 36 9.20 6.79 3.58
CA THR A 36 8.81 7.04 4.97
C THR A 36 9.99 6.80 5.92
N PRO A 37 10.17 7.64 6.97
CA PRO A 37 11.30 7.54 7.89
C PRO A 37 11.12 6.46 8.98
N ASP A 38 10.04 5.68 8.91
CA ASP A 38 9.62 4.72 9.95
C ASP A 38 10.26 3.32 9.80
N ALA A 39 11.18 3.15 8.86
CA ALA A 39 11.86 1.90 8.56
C ALA A 39 10.94 0.74 8.07
N ILE A 40 9.68 1.02 7.72
CA ILE A 40 8.77 0.02 7.12
C ILE A 40 9.19 -0.31 5.68
N GLY A 41 9.89 0.61 5.02
CA GLY A 41 10.42 0.42 3.67
C GLY A 41 9.44 0.84 2.57
N THR A 42 8.42 1.63 2.91
CA THR A 42 7.53 2.24 1.91
C THR A 42 8.24 3.38 1.17
N THR A 43 8.03 3.44 -0.13
CA THR A 43 8.62 4.48 -1.00
C THR A 43 7.67 5.64 -1.27
N VAL A 44 6.39 5.48 -0.89
CA VAL A 44 5.39 6.55 -0.90
C VAL A 44 4.61 6.53 0.42
N PRO A 45 4.25 7.69 0.99
CA PRO A 45 3.55 7.78 2.27
C PRO A 45 2.03 7.59 2.11
N VAL A 46 1.63 6.50 1.48
CA VAL A 46 0.21 6.18 1.23
C VAL A 46 -0.14 4.89 1.96
N VAL A 47 -1.12 4.98 2.84
CA VAL A 47 -1.66 3.84 3.59
C VAL A 47 -3.13 3.65 3.21
N VAL A 48 -3.46 2.46 2.74
CA VAL A 48 -4.86 2.08 2.48
C VAL A 48 -5.53 1.77 3.81
N ALA A 49 -6.65 2.44 4.06
CA ALA A 49 -7.42 2.29 5.28
C ALA A 49 -7.97 0.85 5.44
N ASN A 50 -8.07 0.40 6.69
CA ASN A 50 -8.53 -0.93 7.08
C ASN A 50 -10.05 -1.13 6.95
N MET A 51 -10.61 -0.71 5.82
CA MET A 51 -12.04 -0.82 5.53
C MET A 51 -12.31 -2.06 4.67
N THR A 52 -13.28 -2.88 5.07
CA THR A 52 -13.63 -4.15 4.40
C THR A 52 -13.96 -3.95 2.92
N ALA A 53 -14.60 -2.84 2.56
CA ALA A 53 -14.92 -2.52 1.17
C ALA A 53 -13.73 -1.98 0.36
N VAL A 54 -12.60 -1.64 1.01
CA VAL A 54 -11.45 -0.98 0.38
C VAL A 54 -10.22 -1.87 0.40
N ALA A 55 -9.80 -2.33 1.57
CA ALA A 55 -8.54 -3.04 1.79
C ALA A 55 -8.65 -4.55 1.47
N GLY A 56 -9.12 -4.88 0.27
CA GLY A 56 -9.14 -6.24 -0.24
C GLY A 56 -7.85 -6.63 -0.97
N ARG A 57 -7.81 -7.89 -1.43
CA ARG A 57 -6.66 -8.51 -2.11
C ARG A 57 -6.08 -7.65 -3.25
N ARG A 58 -6.94 -7.14 -4.15
CA ARG A 58 -6.51 -6.34 -5.30
C ARG A 58 -5.92 -4.98 -4.88
N MET A 59 -6.56 -4.33 -3.90
CA MET A 59 -6.06 -3.05 -3.41
C MET A 59 -4.72 -3.24 -2.69
N ALA A 60 -4.59 -4.28 -1.86
CA ALA A 60 -3.34 -4.58 -1.17
C ALA A 60 -2.19 -4.87 -2.15
N GLU A 61 -2.45 -5.62 -3.22
CA GLU A 61 -1.48 -5.85 -4.30
C GLU A 61 -1.12 -4.54 -5.01
N THR A 62 -2.13 -3.76 -5.40
CA THR A 62 -1.92 -2.52 -6.14
C THR A 62 -1.08 -1.52 -5.37
N ILE A 63 -1.40 -1.32 -4.08
CA ILE A 63 -0.65 -0.35 -3.26
C ILE A 63 0.77 -0.86 -2.94
N ALA A 64 0.94 -2.16 -2.72
CA ALA A 64 2.26 -2.76 -2.51
C ALA A 64 3.19 -2.54 -3.71
N ARG A 65 2.70 -2.77 -4.93
CA ARG A 65 3.45 -2.50 -6.18
C ARG A 65 3.81 -1.02 -6.35
N ARG A 66 3.03 -0.12 -5.78
CA ARG A 66 3.27 1.33 -5.82
C ARG A 66 4.12 1.84 -4.66
N GLY A 67 4.60 0.95 -3.81
CA GLY A 67 5.48 1.28 -2.70
C GLY A 67 4.78 1.83 -1.46
N GLY A 68 3.46 1.69 -1.38
CA GLY A 68 2.68 2.04 -0.19
C GLY A 68 2.35 0.84 0.68
N LEU A 69 1.45 1.02 1.63
CA LEU A 69 1.04 0.02 2.62
C LEU A 69 -0.48 -0.17 2.60
N ALA A 70 -0.94 -1.39 2.80
CA ALA A 70 -2.36 -1.67 3.09
C ALA A 70 -2.51 -2.23 4.50
N VAL A 71 -3.49 -1.72 5.24
CA VAL A 71 -3.92 -2.29 6.51
C VAL A 71 -5.16 -3.12 6.26
N LEU A 72 -5.07 -4.43 6.49
CA LEU A 72 -6.20 -5.33 6.30
C LEU A 72 -7.23 -5.17 7.43
N PRO A 73 -8.54 -5.32 7.13
CA PRO A 73 -9.58 -5.20 8.13
C PRO A 73 -9.46 -6.29 9.21
N GLN A 74 -9.78 -5.93 10.45
CA GLN A 74 -9.72 -6.88 11.58
C GLN A 74 -10.96 -7.78 11.67
N ASP A 75 -12.04 -7.42 10.99
CA ASP A 75 -13.36 -8.09 11.03
C ASP A 75 -13.49 -9.22 9.99
N ILE A 76 -12.43 -9.52 9.25
CA ILE A 76 -12.39 -10.65 8.33
C ILE A 76 -11.73 -11.88 8.96
N PRO A 77 -12.11 -13.12 8.57
CA PRO A 77 -11.53 -14.34 9.09
C PRO A 77 -10.02 -14.43 8.88
N LEU A 78 -9.33 -15.07 9.83
CA LEU A 78 -7.87 -15.12 9.85
C LEU A 78 -7.30 -15.87 8.64
N ASP A 79 -7.97 -16.91 8.18
CA ASP A 79 -7.61 -17.68 6.99
C ASP A 79 -7.67 -16.82 5.71
N ILE A 80 -8.62 -15.90 5.64
CA ILE A 80 -8.70 -14.93 4.54
C ILE A 80 -7.54 -13.93 4.63
N ILE A 81 -7.23 -13.40 5.82
CA ILE A 81 -6.07 -12.51 6.03
C ILE A 81 -4.78 -13.21 5.59
N GLU A 82 -4.59 -14.45 6.02
CA GLU A 82 -3.43 -15.25 5.65
C GLU A 82 -3.35 -15.47 4.13
N SER A 83 -4.47 -15.81 3.50
CA SER A 83 -4.55 -16.02 2.05
C SER A 83 -4.20 -14.74 1.28
N VAL A 84 -4.75 -13.59 1.68
CA VAL A 84 -4.46 -12.30 1.05
C VAL A 84 -2.99 -11.94 1.24
N THR A 85 -2.46 -12.08 2.44
CA THR A 85 -1.06 -11.76 2.74
C THR A 85 -0.11 -12.64 1.94
N ARG A 86 -0.35 -13.95 1.91
CA ARG A 86 0.47 -14.90 1.13
C ARG A 86 0.43 -14.56 -0.35
N PHE A 87 -0.75 -14.26 -0.89
CA PHE A 87 -0.90 -13.85 -2.27
C PHE A 87 -0.08 -12.60 -2.58
N VAL A 88 -0.27 -11.50 -1.84
CA VAL A 88 0.46 -10.25 -2.08
C VAL A 88 1.97 -10.44 -2.00
N LYS A 89 2.43 -11.25 -1.02
CA LYS A 89 3.87 -11.56 -0.87
C LYS A 89 4.43 -12.46 -1.97
N SER A 90 3.60 -13.18 -2.69
CA SER A 90 4.03 -14.01 -3.83
C SER A 90 4.00 -13.28 -5.17
N CYS A 91 3.37 -12.11 -5.24
CA CYS A 91 3.32 -11.32 -6.46
C CYS A 91 4.68 -10.69 -6.80
N ASP A 92 4.98 -10.62 -8.09
CA ASP A 92 6.13 -9.86 -8.58
C ASP A 92 5.92 -8.36 -8.32
N PRO A 93 6.92 -7.64 -7.77
CA PRO A 93 6.76 -6.22 -7.45
C PRO A 93 6.59 -5.32 -8.67
N PHE A 94 7.11 -5.71 -9.83
CA PHE A 94 7.16 -4.86 -11.03
C PHE A 94 6.16 -5.28 -12.11
N HIS A 95 5.87 -6.56 -12.22
CA HIS A 95 5.04 -7.10 -13.29
C HIS A 95 3.77 -7.73 -12.73
N GLU A 96 2.70 -7.69 -13.50
CA GLU A 96 1.54 -8.53 -13.20
C GLU A 96 1.97 -9.99 -13.23
N THR A 97 1.65 -10.72 -12.17
CA THR A 97 1.97 -12.15 -12.11
C THR A 97 1.14 -12.86 -13.16
N PRO A 98 1.73 -13.42 -14.23
CA PRO A 98 0.97 -14.13 -15.23
C PRO A 98 0.31 -15.36 -14.61
N ILE A 99 -0.91 -15.65 -15.03
CA ILE A 99 -1.55 -16.90 -14.73
C ILE A 99 -0.88 -17.95 -15.61
N THR A 100 -0.12 -18.84 -14.99
CA THR A 100 0.56 -19.93 -15.69
C THR A 100 -0.29 -21.19 -15.63
N LEU A 101 -0.25 -21.96 -16.71
CA LEU A 101 -0.82 -23.30 -16.79
C LEU A 101 0.32 -24.29 -16.94
N GLU A 102 0.21 -25.42 -16.26
CA GLU A 102 1.11 -26.53 -16.46
C GLU A 102 0.75 -27.27 -17.76
N PRO A 103 1.70 -27.96 -18.44
CA PRO A 103 1.43 -28.70 -19.66
C PRO A 103 0.35 -29.79 -19.53
N THR A 104 0.06 -30.18 -18.30
CA THR A 104 -0.96 -31.19 -17.95
C THR A 104 -2.32 -30.60 -17.63
N ASP A 105 -2.44 -29.28 -17.57
CA ASP A 105 -3.70 -28.61 -17.28
C ASP A 105 -4.67 -28.74 -18.45
N THR A 106 -5.94 -28.87 -18.11
CA THR A 106 -7.02 -28.91 -19.10
C THR A 106 -7.61 -27.52 -19.30
N VAL A 107 -8.27 -27.29 -20.44
CA VAL A 107 -8.99 -26.03 -20.73
C VAL A 107 -10.00 -25.68 -19.62
N GLY A 108 -10.58 -26.70 -18.96
CA GLY A 108 -11.50 -26.50 -17.82
C GLY A 108 -10.82 -26.01 -16.55
N ASN A 109 -9.51 -26.22 -16.41
CA ASN A 109 -8.70 -25.76 -15.28
C ASN A 109 -8.11 -24.36 -15.54
N ALA A 110 -8.18 -23.89 -16.79
CA ALA A 110 -7.72 -22.54 -17.09
C ALA A 110 -8.57 -21.54 -16.31
N PRO A 111 -7.96 -20.75 -15.41
CA PRO A 111 -8.72 -19.71 -14.70
C PRO A 111 -9.33 -18.78 -15.73
N VAL A 112 -10.66 -18.62 -15.69
CA VAL A 112 -11.36 -17.68 -16.55
C VAL A 112 -10.99 -16.27 -16.08
N SER A 113 -9.81 -15.85 -16.46
CA SER A 113 -9.21 -14.57 -16.05
C SER A 113 -9.51 -13.44 -17.04
N TYR A 114 -10.53 -13.58 -17.87
CA TYR A 114 -10.94 -12.53 -18.80
C TYR A 114 -12.20 -11.78 -18.35
N THR A 115 -12.44 -11.69 -17.10
CA THR A 115 -13.46 -10.78 -16.59
C THR A 115 -12.81 -9.65 -15.80
N HIS A 116 -12.36 -8.64 -16.55
CA HIS A 116 -12.05 -7.25 -16.16
C HIS A 116 -10.84 -6.94 -15.34
#